data_ee7daed600d13ffc3ab890557a01d74c
#
_entry.id   ee7daed600d13ffc3ab890557a01d74c
#
_cell.length_a   1.000
_cell.length_b   1.000
_cell.length_c   1.000
_cell.angle_alpha   90.00
_cell.angle_beta   90.00
_cell.angle_gamma   90.00
#
_symmetry.space_group_name_H-M   'P 1'
#
loop_
_entity.id
_entity.type
_entity.pdbx_description
1 polymer ?
#
loop_
_entity_poly.entity_id
_entity_poly.type
_entity_poly.pdbx_seq_one_letter_code
_entity_poly.pdbx_strand_id
1 'polypeptide(L)'
;MEAEVVTADGKVRVANACTNPDLFWALKGGGGGTFGAVSKVTLRVRELPEFWGAAILTVKAASDDAFRRLLRYFVDFYRDHLFNDHWGEHARIASDNVLDLLMVCHDLSSEEVKKIWQPFLDWVARSPAAYTIEGQPILGSMPARHS
;
A
#
# COMPACT_ATOMS: atom_id res chain seq x y z
N MET A 1 10.68 8.01 -18.92
CA MET A 1 9.37 8.63 -18.61
C MET A 1 9.35 10.03 -19.22
N GLU A 2 8.23 10.41 -19.82
CA GLU A 2 8.04 11.66 -20.53
C GLU A 2 6.58 12.09 -20.48
N ALA A 3 6.32 13.37 -20.49
CA ALA A 3 4.98 13.93 -20.62
C ALA A 3 4.94 14.95 -21.77
N GLU A 4 3.83 14.99 -22.49
CA GLU A 4 3.48 16.09 -23.39
C GLU A 4 2.45 16.96 -22.69
N VAL A 5 2.70 18.25 -22.64
CA VAL A 5 1.94 19.20 -21.81
C VAL A 5 1.62 20.46 -22.60
N VAL A 6 0.37 20.87 -22.60
CA VAL A 6 -0.05 22.19 -23.08
C VAL A 6 0.07 23.18 -21.91
N THR A 7 1.01 24.09 -22.00
CA THR A 7 1.26 25.11 -20.98
C THR A 7 0.33 26.32 -21.14
N ALA A 8 0.26 27.20 -20.14
CA ALA A 8 -0.65 28.35 -20.09
C ALA A 8 -0.49 29.33 -21.28
N ASP A 9 0.66 29.33 -21.94
CA ASP A 9 0.91 30.10 -23.17
C ASP A 9 0.39 29.41 -24.45
N GLY A 10 -0.38 28.32 -24.32
CA GLY A 10 -0.96 27.56 -25.42
C GLY A 10 0.04 26.70 -26.20
N LYS A 11 1.27 26.57 -25.75
CA LYS A 11 2.30 25.77 -26.43
C LYS A 11 2.33 24.34 -25.91
N VAL A 12 2.49 23.40 -26.84
CA VAL A 12 2.77 22.01 -26.52
C VAL A 12 4.25 21.85 -26.22
N ARG A 13 4.57 21.28 -25.05
CA ARG A 13 5.93 21.02 -24.60
C ARG A 13 6.12 19.56 -24.24
N VAL A 14 7.22 18.99 -24.71
CA VAL A 14 7.68 17.69 -24.22
C VAL A 14 8.53 17.92 -22.98
N ALA A 15 8.23 17.19 -21.90
CA ALA A 15 8.92 17.28 -20.61
C ALA A 15 9.42 15.89 -20.19
N ASN A 16 10.73 15.79 -20.02
CA ASN A 16 11.43 14.59 -19.54
C ASN A 16 12.71 15.00 -18.77
N ALA A 17 13.52 14.05 -18.33
CA ALA A 17 14.73 14.33 -17.58
C ALA A 17 15.79 15.18 -18.33
N CYS A 18 15.70 15.25 -19.66
CA CYS A 18 16.64 15.97 -20.52
C CYS A 18 16.03 17.21 -21.19
N THR A 19 14.72 17.16 -21.49
CA THR A 19 13.98 18.21 -22.18
C THR A 19 12.97 18.84 -21.22
N ASN A 20 13.04 20.16 -21.01
CA ASN A 20 12.23 20.87 -20.01
C ASN A 20 12.23 20.18 -18.64
N PRO A 21 13.40 19.89 -18.02
CA PRO A 21 13.51 19.08 -16.81
C PRO A 21 12.79 19.69 -15.60
N ASP A 22 12.77 21.02 -15.50
CA ASP A 22 12.07 21.72 -14.42
C ASP A 22 10.55 21.52 -14.52
N LEU A 23 9.99 21.59 -15.72
CA LEU A 23 8.57 21.26 -15.95
C LEU A 23 8.28 19.79 -15.64
N PHE A 24 9.19 18.91 -16.04
CA PHE A 24 9.06 17.47 -15.74
C PHE A 24 9.08 17.17 -14.24
N TRP A 25 9.96 17.86 -13.51
CA TRP A 25 10.02 17.76 -12.05
C TRP A 25 8.73 18.28 -11.42
N ALA A 26 8.26 19.43 -11.85
CA ALA A 26 7.04 20.07 -11.35
C ALA A 26 5.79 19.18 -11.57
N LEU A 27 5.65 18.58 -12.75
CA LEU A 27 4.55 17.66 -13.09
C LEU A 27 4.52 16.42 -12.19
N LYS A 28 5.67 15.94 -11.72
CA LYS A 28 5.73 14.73 -10.87
C LYS A 28 5.28 14.97 -9.43
N GLY A 29 5.25 16.19 -8.96
CA GLY A 29 4.95 16.51 -7.56
C GLY A 29 3.97 17.64 -7.34
N GLY A 30 3.65 18.43 -8.35
CA GLY A 30 2.88 19.66 -8.22
C GLY A 30 1.36 19.51 -8.20
N GLY A 31 0.84 18.30 -8.23
CA GLY A 31 -0.60 18.04 -8.30
C GLY A 31 -1.19 18.17 -9.70
N GLY A 32 -2.41 17.69 -9.88
CA GLY A 32 -3.10 17.68 -11.16
C GLY A 32 -3.50 19.10 -11.62
N GLY A 33 -3.27 19.39 -12.91
CA GLY A 33 -3.72 20.63 -13.53
C GLY A 33 -2.96 21.91 -13.17
N THR A 34 -1.85 21.81 -12.40
CA THR A 34 -1.16 22.99 -11.86
C THR A 34 -0.25 23.67 -12.91
N PHE A 35 0.44 22.89 -13.74
CA PHE A 35 1.45 23.39 -14.68
C PHE A 35 1.05 23.29 -16.14
N GLY A 36 -0.15 22.83 -16.43
CA GLY A 36 -0.70 22.69 -17.78
C GLY A 36 -1.59 21.48 -17.92
N ALA A 37 -2.16 21.31 -19.12
CA ALA A 37 -2.94 20.13 -19.48
C ALA A 37 -2.02 19.05 -20.06
N VAL A 38 -1.89 17.92 -19.38
CA VAL A 38 -1.12 16.77 -19.88
C VAL A 38 -1.93 16.05 -20.95
N SER A 39 -1.42 16.03 -22.18
CA SER A 39 -2.05 15.37 -23.33
C SER A 39 -1.56 13.95 -23.55
N LYS A 40 -0.31 13.65 -23.14
CA LYS A 40 0.30 12.33 -23.30
C LYS A 40 1.30 12.04 -22.17
N VAL A 41 1.33 10.79 -21.75
CA VAL A 41 2.33 10.30 -20.80
C VAL A 41 3.00 9.05 -21.36
N THR A 42 4.33 9.04 -21.33
CA THR A 42 5.13 7.85 -21.65
C THR A 42 5.73 7.31 -20.34
N LEU A 43 5.30 6.13 -19.93
CA LEU A 43 5.75 5.46 -18.71
C LEU A 43 6.71 4.32 -19.05
N ARG A 44 7.62 4.03 -18.10
CA ARG A 44 8.38 2.79 -18.14
C ARG A 44 7.46 1.68 -17.64
N VAL A 45 7.27 0.65 -18.45
CA VAL A 45 6.61 -0.58 -18.00
C VAL A 45 7.59 -1.43 -17.19
N ARG A 46 7.05 -2.22 -16.29
CA ARG A 46 7.74 -3.27 -15.55
C ARG A 46 7.10 -4.61 -15.88
N GLU A 47 7.79 -5.69 -15.62
CA GLU A 47 7.20 -7.01 -15.74
C GLU A 47 6.03 -7.14 -14.76
N LEU A 48 5.00 -7.86 -15.19
CA LEU A 48 3.86 -8.15 -14.36
C LEU A 48 4.30 -9.15 -13.27
N PRO A 49 4.00 -8.91 -11.99
CA PRO A 49 4.28 -9.88 -10.94
C PRO A 49 3.52 -11.20 -11.19
N GLU A 50 4.01 -12.28 -10.62
CA GLU A 50 3.36 -13.59 -10.75
C GLU A 50 2.03 -13.63 -9.99
N PHE A 51 2.01 -13.04 -8.80
CA PHE A 51 0.84 -12.96 -7.93
C PHE A 51 0.58 -11.54 -7.47
N TRP A 52 -0.71 -11.23 -7.29
CA TRP A 52 -1.20 -10.08 -6.55
C TRP A 52 -2.03 -10.57 -5.37
N GLY A 53 -1.79 -10.01 -4.20
CA GLY A 53 -2.48 -10.43 -3.00
C GLY A 53 -2.71 -9.32 -2.01
N ALA A 54 -3.37 -9.68 -0.92
CA ALA A 54 -3.61 -8.77 0.19
C ALA A 54 -3.79 -9.51 1.52
N ALA A 55 -3.48 -8.78 2.59
CA ALA A 55 -3.94 -9.06 3.94
C ALA A 55 -4.82 -7.90 4.39
N ILE A 56 -6.11 -8.15 4.59
CA ILE A 56 -7.10 -7.16 5.00
C ILE A 56 -7.72 -7.64 6.29
N LEU A 57 -7.57 -6.89 7.35
CA LEU A 57 -8.16 -7.22 8.65
C LEU A 57 -8.33 -5.98 9.52
N THR A 58 -9.36 -6.02 10.36
CA THR A 58 -9.63 -5.00 11.37
C THR A 58 -9.50 -5.62 12.75
N VAL A 59 -8.70 -5.03 13.62
CA VAL A 59 -8.51 -5.48 14.99
C VAL A 59 -8.98 -4.39 15.94
N LYS A 60 -9.93 -4.75 16.83
CA LYS A 60 -10.41 -3.89 17.91
C LYS A 60 -9.79 -4.31 19.22
N ALA A 61 -9.30 -3.33 19.99
CA ALA A 61 -8.81 -3.55 21.35
C ALA A 61 -9.84 -3.07 22.39
N ALA A 62 -9.95 -3.81 23.50
CA ALA A 62 -10.94 -3.57 24.53
C ALA A 62 -10.63 -2.34 25.44
N SER A 63 -9.42 -1.78 25.36
CA SER A 63 -8.99 -0.61 26.15
C SER A 63 -7.82 0.10 25.49
N ASP A 64 -7.55 1.33 25.89
CA ASP A 64 -6.41 2.13 25.42
C ASP A 64 -5.06 1.43 25.68
N ASP A 65 -4.93 0.77 26.83
CA ASP A 65 -3.69 0.03 27.14
C ASP A 65 -3.52 -1.22 26.27
N ALA A 66 -4.61 -1.92 25.98
CA ALA A 66 -4.58 -3.01 25.01
C ALA A 66 -4.25 -2.48 23.61
N PHE A 67 -4.81 -1.33 23.21
CA PHE A 67 -4.55 -0.73 21.93
C PHE A 67 -3.08 -0.29 21.78
N ARG A 68 -2.49 0.32 22.80
CA ARG A 68 -1.06 0.66 22.78
C ARG A 68 -0.17 -0.58 22.61
N ARG A 69 -0.54 -1.71 23.24
CA ARG A 69 0.19 -2.98 23.06
C ARG A 69 0.00 -3.54 21.66
N LEU A 70 -1.21 -3.46 21.11
CA LEU A 70 -1.50 -3.87 19.72
C LEU A 70 -0.64 -3.08 18.71
N LEU A 71 -0.63 -1.75 18.84
CA LEU A 71 0.16 -0.89 17.96
C LEU A 71 1.66 -1.20 18.05
N ARG A 72 2.17 -1.37 19.26
CA ARG A 72 3.59 -1.73 19.45
C ARG A 72 3.92 -3.08 18.80
N TYR A 73 3.09 -4.08 19.05
CA TYR A 73 3.27 -5.40 18.45
C TYR A 73 3.17 -5.35 16.92
N PHE A 74 2.22 -4.60 16.38
CA PHE A 74 2.09 -4.44 14.92
C PHE A 74 3.31 -3.76 14.30
N VAL A 75 3.85 -2.72 14.91
CA VAL A 75 5.07 -2.05 14.42
C VAL A 75 6.27 -3.00 14.42
N ASP A 76 6.45 -3.79 15.48
CA ASP A 76 7.50 -4.81 15.53
C ASP A 76 7.28 -5.90 14.47
N PHE A 77 6.06 -6.40 14.33
CA PHE A 77 5.68 -7.38 13.30
C PHE A 77 5.91 -6.83 11.89
N TYR A 78 5.52 -5.57 11.63
CA TYR A 78 5.75 -4.91 10.36
C TYR A 78 7.24 -4.85 10.02
N ARG A 79 8.05 -4.36 10.96
CA ARG A 79 9.51 -4.27 10.78
C ARG A 79 10.13 -5.64 10.45
N ASP A 80 9.71 -6.68 11.13
CA ASP A 80 10.35 -7.99 11.06
C ASP A 80 9.84 -8.85 9.89
N HIS A 81 8.63 -8.61 9.38
CA HIS A 81 7.99 -9.47 8.39
C HIS A 81 7.49 -8.76 7.13
N LEU A 82 7.14 -7.47 7.22
CA LEU A 82 6.47 -6.77 6.11
C LEU A 82 7.31 -5.64 5.49
N PHE A 83 8.38 -5.20 6.16
CA PHE A 83 9.25 -4.14 5.65
C PHE A 83 10.21 -4.68 4.59
N ASN A 84 9.67 -4.98 3.41
CA ASN A 84 10.41 -5.48 2.25
C ASN A 84 9.68 -5.11 0.95
N ASP A 85 10.27 -5.45 -0.21
CA ASP A 85 9.76 -5.05 -1.52
C ASP A 85 8.44 -5.72 -1.93
N HIS A 86 8.00 -6.76 -1.22
CA HIS A 86 6.75 -7.46 -1.54
C HIS A 86 5.50 -6.75 -1.05
N TRP A 87 5.60 -5.90 -0.03
CA TRP A 87 4.45 -5.31 0.65
C TRP A 87 4.29 -3.82 0.40
N GLY A 88 3.03 -3.40 0.15
CA GLY A 88 2.58 -2.02 0.19
C GLY A 88 1.54 -1.86 1.29
N GLU A 89 1.67 -0.83 2.10
CA GLU A 89 0.94 -0.68 3.35
C GLU A 89 -0.06 0.46 3.36
N HIS A 90 -1.21 0.16 3.95
CA HIS A 90 -2.17 1.14 4.42
C HIS A 90 -2.65 0.68 5.81
N ALA A 91 -2.11 1.27 6.85
CA ALA A 91 -2.56 1.05 8.23
C ALA A 91 -3.28 2.29 8.72
N ARG A 92 -4.53 2.14 9.17
CA ARG A 92 -5.35 3.21 9.71
C ARG A 92 -5.57 2.98 11.21
N ILE A 93 -5.20 3.97 11.99
CA ILE A 93 -5.56 4.07 13.41
C ILE A 93 -6.88 4.85 13.48
N ALA A 94 -7.94 4.18 13.89
CA ALA A 94 -9.27 4.77 14.02
C ALA A 94 -9.64 5.03 15.47
N SER A 95 -10.75 5.76 15.69
CA SER A 95 -11.35 5.93 17.03
C SER A 95 -11.75 4.58 17.63
N ASP A 96 -12.03 4.56 18.91
CA ASP A 96 -12.50 3.38 19.64
C ASP A 96 -11.55 2.19 19.64
N ASN A 97 -10.23 2.47 19.58
CA ASN A 97 -9.17 1.47 19.67
C ASN A 97 -9.18 0.46 18.51
N VAL A 98 -9.41 0.93 17.29
CA VAL A 98 -9.47 0.12 16.08
C VAL A 98 -8.22 0.33 15.24
N LEU A 99 -7.61 -0.78 14.79
CA LEU A 99 -6.53 -0.83 13.83
C LEU A 99 -7.05 -1.53 12.56
N ASP A 100 -7.18 -0.76 11.48
CA ASP A 100 -7.52 -1.29 10.16
C ASP A 100 -6.25 -1.46 9.33
N LEU A 101 -6.09 -2.64 8.78
CA LEU A 101 -4.95 -3.01 7.96
C LEU A 101 -5.42 -3.39 6.56
N LEU A 102 -4.89 -2.71 5.57
CA LEU A 102 -4.97 -3.05 4.15
C LEU A 102 -3.55 -3.14 3.61
N MET A 103 -2.99 -4.33 3.65
CA MET A 103 -1.63 -4.60 3.18
C MET A 103 -1.74 -5.33 1.85
N VAL A 104 -1.30 -4.68 0.78
CA VAL A 104 -1.23 -5.32 -0.55
C VAL A 104 0.12 -5.98 -0.74
N CYS A 105 0.17 -7.05 -1.50
CA CYS A 105 1.45 -7.71 -1.79
C CYS A 105 1.52 -8.18 -3.25
N HIS A 106 2.75 -8.42 -3.70
CA HIS A 106 3.03 -9.02 -5.00
C HIS A 106 4.08 -10.11 -4.87
N ASP A 107 4.06 -11.05 -5.83
CA ASP A 107 4.98 -12.19 -5.92
C ASP A 107 5.03 -13.08 -4.68
N LEU A 108 3.89 -13.17 -3.98
CA LEU A 108 3.68 -14.10 -2.86
C LEU A 108 2.44 -14.94 -3.15
N SER A 109 2.57 -16.25 -3.00
CA SER A 109 1.45 -17.18 -3.07
C SER A 109 0.51 -17.02 -1.87
N SER A 110 -0.74 -17.50 -1.98
CA SER A 110 -1.70 -17.46 -0.88
C SER A 110 -1.21 -18.20 0.38
N GLU A 111 -0.41 -19.23 0.22
CA GLU A 111 0.17 -19.97 1.36
C GLU A 111 1.24 -19.15 2.07
N GLU A 112 2.09 -18.46 1.31
CA GLU A 112 3.11 -17.57 1.87
C GLU A 112 2.49 -16.39 2.59
N VAL A 113 1.48 -15.73 2.00
CA VAL A 113 0.73 -14.65 2.66
C VAL A 113 0.17 -15.11 4.00
N LYS A 114 -0.51 -16.26 4.04
CA LYS A 114 -1.06 -16.83 5.29
C LYS A 114 0.02 -17.13 6.31
N LYS A 115 1.12 -17.78 5.87
CA LYS A 115 2.25 -18.13 6.75
C LYS A 115 2.91 -16.89 7.36
N ILE A 116 3.08 -15.82 6.59
CA ILE A 116 3.65 -14.56 7.08
C ILE A 116 2.76 -13.93 8.16
N TRP A 117 1.43 -13.94 7.96
CA TRP A 117 0.48 -13.32 8.89
C TRP A 117 0.08 -14.19 10.08
N GLN A 118 0.35 -15.49 10.05
CA GLN A 118 -0.04 -16.41 11.12
C GLN A 118 0.46 -15.99 12.51
N PRO A 119 1.73 -15.54 12.70
CA PRO A 119 2.19 -15.09 14.01
C PRO A 119 1.40 -13.90 14.57
N PHE A 120 0.97 -12.97 13.71
CA PHE A 120 0.12 -11.84 14.12
C PHE A 120 -1.27 -12.30 14.56
N LEU A 121 -1.90 -13.17 13.77
CA LEU A 121 -3.20 -13.73 14.12
C LEU A 121 -3.16 -14.55 15.40
N ASP A 122 -2.14 -15.36 15.58
CA ASP A 122 -1.95 -16.14 16.81
C ASP A 122 -1.75 -15.25 18.03
N TRP A 123 -1.02 -14.15 17.88
CA TRP A 123 -0.82 -13.19 18.96
C TRP A 123 -2.15 -12.52 19.37
N VAL A 124 -2.96 -12.10 18.41
CA VAL A 124 -4.30 -11.55 18.65
C VAL A 124 -5.18 -12.59 19.36
N ALA A 125 -5.19 -13.84 18.86
CA ALA A 125 -6.02 -14.93 19.37
C ALA A 125 -5.66 -15.37 20.81
N ARG A 126 -4.42 -15.15 21.27
CA ARG A 126 -3.99 -15.47 22.65
C ARG A 126 -4.68 -14.64 23.73
N SER A 127 -5.27 -13.51 23.38
CA SER A 127 -5.90 -12.61 24.35
C SER A 127 -7.29 -12.16 23.88
N PRO A 128 -8.27 -13.07 23.79
CA PRO A 128 -9.60 -12.78 23.22
C PRO A 128 -10.40 -11.78 24.07
N ALA A 129 -10.06 -11.63 25.35
CA ALA A 129 -10.64 -10.58 26.20
C ALA A 129 -10.08 -9.18 25.89
N ALA A 130 -8.91 -9.09 25.25
CA ALA A 130 -8.27 -7.81 24.94
C ALA A 130 -8.41 -7.43 23.47
N TYR A 131 -8.55 -8.40 22.57
CA TYR A 131 -8.55 -8.18 21.12
C TYR A 131 -9.64 -8.96 20.42
N THR A 132 -10.28 -8.33 19.45
CA THR A 132 -11.27 -8.95 18.58
C THR A 132 -10.94 -8.61 17.13
N ILE A 133 -10.94 -9.62 16.24
CA ILE A 133 -10.90 -9.38 14.80
C ILE A 133 -12.35 -9.15 14.36
N GLU A 134 -12.60 -7.99 13.77
CA GLU A 134 -13.92 -7.64 13.25
C GLU A 134 -14.07 -8.16 11.81
N GLY A 135 -15.14 -8.90 11.58
CA GLY A 135 -15.41 -9.53 10.29
C GLY A 135 -14.52 -10.74 9.99
N GLN A 136 -14.42 -11.10 8.71
CA GLN A 136 -13.53 -12.17 8.25
C GLN A 136 -12.25 -11.57 7.65
N PRO A 137 -11.06 -11.92 8.18
CA PRO A 137 -9.80 -11.51 7.55
C PRO A 137 -9.69 -12.06 6.12
N ILE A 138 -9.24 -11.23 5.21
CA ILE A 138 -8.88 -11.66 3.85
C ILE A 138 -7.36 -11.80 3.81
N LEU A 139 -6.88 -13.01 3.55
CA LEU A 139 -5.45 -13.33 3.46
C LEU A 139 -5.22 -14.23 2.25
N GLY A 140 -4.55 -13.72 1.26
CA GLY A 140 -4.24 -14.53 0.09
C GLY A 140 -3.84 -13.72 -1.12
N SER A 141 -3.63 -14.43 -2.22
CA SER A 141 -3.25 -13.87 -3.50
C SER A 141 -3.89 -14.64 -4.66
N MET A 142 -3.84 -14.05 -5.83
CA MET A 142 -4.27 -14.66 -7.08
C MET A 142 -3.20 -14.43 -8.15
N PRO A 143 -3.13 -15.28 -9.19
CA PRO A 143 -2.26 -15.02 -10.33
C PRO A 143 -2.56 -13.66 -10.96
N ALA A 144 -1.52 -12.90 -11.27
CA ALA A 144 -1.68 -11.57 -11.88
C ALA A 144 -2.11 -11.64 -13.36
N ARG A 145 -1.86 -12.76 -14.04
CA ARG A 145 -2.37 -13.06 -15.37
C ARG A 145 -3.61 -13.97 -15.23
N HIS A 146 -4.73 -13.49 -15.74
CA HIS A 146 -5.83 -14.40 -16.04
C HIS A 146 -5.46 -15.15 -17.32
N SER A 147 -5.38 -16.47 -17.22
CA SER A 147 -5.26 -17.38 -18.37
C SER A 147 -6.52 -17.35 -19.22
#